data_c454fd1a4cd37dc81395dfa756e6d412
#
_entry.id   c454fd1a4cd37dc81395dfa756e6d412
#
_cell.length_a   1.000
_cell.length_b   1.000
_cell.length_c   1.000
_cell.angle_alpha   90.00
_cell.angle_beta   90.00
_cell.angle_gamma   90.00
#
_symmetry.space_group_name_H-M   'P 1'
#
loop_
_entity.id
_entity.type
_entity.pdbx_description
1 polymer ?
#
loop_
_entity_poly.entity_id
_entity_poly.type
_entity_poly.pdbx_seq_one_letter_code
_entity_poly.pdbx_strand_id
1 'polypeptide(L)'
;CLVNHDWCIPNCENSNMTWKFLTDGSFNVKTTVFGGKEATGQWVDLGEKKYRAKQLWKWLYVNGAKSFNEMSDIGLKLQKKLNSDLLYNRLQTDQHQISKDGTQKWLFKLTDDKKIETVFIPESDRGTLCISSQVGCTLSCSFCHTGTMPLVRNLSSNEIIGQILAAKDSLLDWDMKNRKITNIVFMGMGEPLYNYQEVTKAIKILLDNEGLCYSRRKITLSTSGVVPIIQKLKYELDVSLAISLHAVTDEGRNELVPINKK
;
A
#
# COMPACT_ATOMS: atom_id res chain seq x y z
N CYS A 1 31.98 -8.16 -15.65
CA CYS A 1 30.70 -7.96 -14.95
C CYS A 1 30.24 -6.54 -15.23
N LEU A 2 29.43 -6.35 -16.27
CA LEU A 2 28.69 -5.12 -16.51
C LEU A 2 27.51 -5.13 -15.54
N VAL A 3 27.66 -4.40 -14.46
CA VAL A 3 26.57 -4.13 -13.53
C VAL A 3 25.69 -3.09 -14.21
N ASN A 4 24.58 -3.52 -14.82
CA ASN A 4 23.47 -2.66 -15.11
C ASN A 4 22.96 -2.14 -13.78
N HIS A 5 23.41 -0.95 -13.40
CA HIS A 5 22.78 -0.18 -12.34
C HIS A 5 21.48 0.40 -12.88
N ASP A 6 20.50 -0.46 -13.10
CA ASP A 6 19.12 -0.09 -13.01
C ASP A 6 18.89 0.29 -11.56
N TRP A 7 19.08 1.57 -11.27
CA TRP A 7 18.52 2.17 -10.09
C TRP A 7 17.00 2.19 -10.29
N CYS A 8 16.41 1.01 -10.24
CA CYS A 8 15.05 0.93 -9.79
C CYS A 8 15.04 1.58 -8.42
N ILE A 9 14.35 2.68 -8.26
CA ILE A 9 13.61 2.93 -7.03
C ILE A 9 12.94 1.59 -6.79
N PRO A 10 13.27 0.84 -5.72
CA PRO A 10 13.08 -0.60 -5.71
C PRO A 10 11.65 -0.95 -6.08
N ASN A 11 11.49 -1.54 -7.26
CA ASN A 11 10.24 -2.06 -7.80
C ASN A 11 9.02 -1.13 -7.67
N CYS A 12 9.11 0.09 -8.18
CA CYS A 12 7.95 0.95 -8.39
C CYS A 12 7.03 0.48 -9.53
N GLU A 13 7.06 -0.81 -9.88
CA GLU A 13 6.25 -1.33 -10.97
C GLU A 13 4.75 -1.30 -10.70
N ASN A 14 4.29 -0.86 -9.52
CA ASN A 14 2.87 -0.76 -9.18
C ASN A 14 2.55 0.27 -8.09
N SER A 15 3.24 1.38 -8.04
CA SER A 15 2.66 2.59 -7.50
C SER A 15 1.68 3.18 -8.54
N ASN A 16 0.84 4.17 -8.20
CA ASN A 16 0.06 4.91 -9.22
C ASN A 16 0.94 5.43 -10.35
N MET A 17 2.26 5.37 -10.14
CA MET A 17 3.29 5.75 -11.08
C MET A 17 4.44 4.74 -11.03
N THR A 18 4.73 4.09 -12.14
CA THR A 18 5.94 3.27 -12.33
C THR A 18 6.96 4.09 -13.11
N TRP A 19 8.21 4.08 -12.66
CA TRP A 19 9.30 4.83 -13.26
C TRP A 19 10.24 3.88 -13.99
N LYS A 20 10.50 4.14 -15.26
CA LYS A 20 11.56 3.45 -16.03
C LYS A 20 12.61 4.48 -16.42
N PHE A 21 13.84 4.27 -15.93
CA PHE A 21 14.99 5.09 -16.32
C PHE A 21 15.59 4.56 -17.62
N LEU A 22 15.87 5.46 -18.55
CA LEU A 22 16.49 5.16 -19.82
C LEU A 22 18.00 5.37 -19.74
N THR A 23 18.73 4.79 -20.69
CA THR A 23 20.21 4.84 -20.75
C THR A 23 20.75 6.24 -20.96
N ASP A 24 19.97 7.16 -21.51
CA ASP A 24 20.30 8.57 -21.71
C ASP A 24 20.09 9.45 -20.45
N GLY A 25 19.67 8.84 -19.33
CA GLY A 25 19.40 9.54 -18.07
C GLY A 25 18.00 10.15 -17.98
N SER A 26 17.15 10.01 -19.00
CA SER A 26 15.73 10.33 -18.95
C SER A 26 14.93 9.23 -18.25
N PHE A 27 13.66 9.47 -17.96
CA PHE A 27 12.78 8.47 -17.38
C PHE A 27 11.37 8.53 -17.94
N ASN A 28 10.74 7.36 -17.99
CA ASN A 28 9.35 7.20 -18.36
C ASN A 28 8.51 6.88 -17.12
N VAL A 29 7.29 7.38 -17.09
CA VAL A 29 6.32 7.11 -16.04
C VAL A 29 5.18 6.30 -16.60
N LYS A 30 4.86 5.21 -15.92
CA LYS A 30 3.65 4.43 -16.19
C LYS A 30 2.60 4.76 -15.16
N THR A 31 1.44 5.23 -15.57
CA THR A 31 0.30 5.38 -14.69
C THR A 31 -0.54 4.13 -14.71
N THR A 32 -0.93 3.67 -13.53
CA THR A 32 -2.05 2.77 -13.39
C THR A 32 -3.28 3.63 -13.12
N VAL A 33 -4.18 3.71 -14.07
CA VAL A 33 -5.47 4.38 -13.88
C VAL A 33 -6.27 3.54 -12.88
N PHE A 34 -6.72 4.16 -11.79
CA PHE A 34 -7.73 3.56 -10.94
C PHE A 34 -9.03 3.42 -11.73
N GLY A 35 -9.53 2.21 -11.92
CA GLY A 35 -10.83 1.98 -12.53
C GLY A 35 -10.87 0.75 -13.43
N GLY A 36 -11.65 -0.20 -13.02
CA GLY A 36 -11.82 -1.52 -13.60
C GLY A 36 -12.03 -1.54 -15.11
N LYS A 37 -11.35 -2.45 -15.68
CA LYS A 37 -11.12 -3.04 -16.98
C LYS A 37 -9.69 -2.75 -17.41
N GLU A 38 -8.84 -3.79 -17.34
CA GLU A 38 -7.47 -3.86 -17.84
C GLU A 38 -6.80 -2.48 -18.03
N ALA A 39 -6.24 -1.97 -16.94
CA ALA A 39 -5.42 -0.78 -17.03
C ALA A 39 -4.15 -1.13 -17.83
N THR A 40 -4.23 -1.01 -19.13
CA THR A 40 -3.06 -0.94 -20.00
C THR A 40 -2.30 0.30 -19.59
N GLY A 41 -1.38 0.15 -18.62
CA GLY A 41 -0.55 1.26 -18.20
C GLY A 41 0.23 1.75 -19.41
N GLN A 42 -0.02 2.98 -19.84
CA GLN A 42 0.77 3.64 -20.88
C GLN A 42 2.03 4.21 -20.22
N TRP A 43 3.18 3.95 -20.86
CA TRP A 43 4.41 4.63 -20.52
C TRP A 43 4.35 6.04 -21.08
N VAL A 44 4.47 7.04 -20.20
CA VAL A 44 4.56 8.44 -20.60
C VAL A 44 6.01 8.85 -20.54
N ASP A 45 6.56 9.19 -21.69
CA ASP A 45 7.89 9.80 -21.76
C ASP A 45 7.78 11.26 -21.36
N LEU A 46 8.30 11.58 -20.19
CA LEU A 46 8.33 12.93 -19.67
C LEU A 46 9.49 13.75 -20.24
N GLY A 47 10.49 13.10 -20.85
CA GLY A 47 11.69 13.76 -21.35
C GLY A 47 12.51 14.47 -20.26
N GLU A 48 12.32 14.07 -19.00
CA GLU A 48 12.88 14.73 -17.83
C GLU A 48 14.07 13.97 -17.25
N LYS A 49 14.97 14.69 -16.57
CA LYS A 49 16.15 14.11 -15.95
C LYS A 49 15.79 13.30 -14.69
N LYS A 50 16.57 12.26 -14.39
CA LYS A 50 16.38 11.31 -13.27
C LYS A 50 16.11 11.97 -11.92
N TYR A 51 16.73 13.12 -11.61
CA TYR A 51 16.51 13.80 -10.33
C TYR A 51 15.06 14.27 -10.14
N ARG A 52 14.31 14.53 -11.25
CA ARG A 52 12.89 14.89 -11.18
C ARG A 52 12.03 13.78 -10.62
N ALA A 53 12.37 12.52 -10.90
CA ALA A 53 11.70 11.38 -10.28
C ALA A 53 11.84 11.39 -8.75
N LYS A 54 13.05 11.69 -8.25
CA LYS A 54 13.28 11.82 -6.81
C LYS A 54 12.51 12.98 -6.18
N GLN A 55 12.42 14.13 -6.88
CA GLN A 55 11.59 15.24 -6.41
C GLN A 55 10.13 14.84 -6.30
N LEU A 56 9.56 14.23 -7.36
CA LEU A 56 8.18 13.75 -7.35
C LEU A 56 7.95 12.72 -6.23
N TRP A 57 8.87 11.76 -6.07
CA TRP A 57 8.81 10.76 -5.00
C TRP A 57 8.74 11.40 -3.62
N LYS A 58 9.61 12.38 -3.35
CA LYS A 58 9.63 13.12 -2.10
C LYS A 58 8.32 13.90 -1.87
N TRP A 59 7.79 14.54 -2.90
CA TRP A 59 6.51 15.25 -2.80
C TRP A 59 5.36 14.31 -2.47
N LEU A 60 5.33 13.13 -3.07
CA LEU A 60 4.25 12.16 -2.88
C LEU A 60 4.27 11.51 -1.50
N TYR A 61 5.46 11.08 -1.04
CA TYR A 61 5.60 10.20 0.13
C TYR A 61 6.19 10.86 1.38
N VAL A 62 6.84 12.00 1.24
CA VAL A 62 7.40 12.76 2.37
C VAL A 62 6.60 14.01 2.65
N ASN A 63 6.36 14.84 1.62
CA ASN A 63 5.66 16.10 1.78
C ASN A 63 4.12 15.95 1.74
N GLY A 64 3.61 14.82 1.27
CA GLY A 64 2.18 14.54 1.24
C GLY A 64 1.38 15.34 0.24
N ALA A 65 2.01 15.83 -0.84
CA ALA A 65 1.29 16.58 -1.87
C ALA A 65 0.05 15.84 -2.35
N LYS A 66 -1.07 16.55 -2.48
CA LYS A 66 -2.36 16.01 -2.94
C LYS A 66 -2.60 16.28 -4.42
N SER A 67 -1.79 17.16 -5.00
CA SER A 67 -1.82 17.48 -6.42
C SER A 67 -0.43 17.85 -6.92
N PHE A 68 -0.19 17.73 -8.21
CA PHE A 68 1.08 18.18 -8.81
C PHE A 68 1.27 19.70 -8.71
N ASN A 69 0.20 20.48 -8.55
CA ASN A 69 0.27 21.92 -8.40
C ASN A 69 0.88 22.39 -7.07
N GLU A 70 0.88 21.53 -6.06
CA GLU A 70 1.51 21.81 -4.74
C GLU A 70 3.02 21.66 -4.77
N MET A 71 3.58 21.07 -5.83
CA MET A 71 5.01 20.71 -5.94
C MET A 71 5.84 21.94 -6.40
N SER A 72 6.16 22.84 -5.47
CA SER A 72 6.74 24.17 -5.75
C SER A 72 8.12 24.16 -6.42
N ASP A 73 8.91 23.09 -6.27
CA ASP A 73 10.23 22.94 -6.90
C ASP A 73 10.18 22.24 -8.28
N ILE A 74 8.96 21.95 -8.76
CA ILE A 74 8.72 21.39 -10.07
C ILE A 74 8.21 22.50 -10.99
N GLY A 75 8.92 22.71 -12.11
CA GLY A 75 8.57 23.78 -13.05
C GLY A 75 7.16 23.60 -13.63
N LEU A 76 6.44 24.73 -13.84
CA LEU A 76 5.06 24.77 -14.30
C LEU A 76 4.80 23.97 -15.58
N LYS A 77 5.77 23.90 -16.51
CA LYS A 77 5.65 23.09 -17.73
C LYS A 77 5.49 21.61 -17.41
N LEU A 78 6.31 21.10 -16.47
CA LEU A 78 6.24 19.71 -16.03
C LEU A 78 4.97 19.45 -15.21
N GLN A 79 4.58 20.36 -14.31
CA GLN A 79 3.32 20.23 -13.56
C GLN A 79 2.11 20.11 -14.50
N LYS A 80 2.03 20.97 -15.55
CA LYS A 80 0.98 20.89 -16.57
C LYS A 80 0.98 19.56 -17.29
N LYS A 81 2.17 19.06 -17.68
CA LYS A 81 2.32 17.76 -18.36
C LYS A 81 1.89 16.63 -17.42
N LEU A 82 2.30 16.65 -16.16
CA LEU A 82 1.89 15.66 -15.15
C LEU A 82 0.37 15.65 -14.96
N ASN A 83 -0.27 16.81 -14.86
CA ASN A 83 -1.72 16.92 -14.70
C ASN A 83 -2.50 16.45 -15.94
N SER A 84 -1.95 16.60 -17.17
CA SER A 84 -2.60 16.10 -18.39
C SER A 84 -2.45 14.60 -18.58
N ASP A 85 -1.29 14.07 -18.22
CA ASP A 85 -0.89 12.72 -18.60
C ASP A 85 -1.11 11.71 -17.47
N LEU A 86 -1.22 12.19 -16.21
CA LEU A 86 -1.27 11.35 -15.03
C LEU A 86 -2.48 11.67 -14.15
N LEU A 87 -3.14 10.62 -13.67
CA LEU A 87 -4.14 10.74 -12.61
C LEU A 87 -3.48 10.50 -11.25
N TYR A 88 -3.55 11.50 -10.39
CA TYR A 88 -3.07 11.41 -9.02
C TYR A 88 -4.17 11.84 -8.06
N ASN A 89 -4.85 10.86 -7.46
CA ASN A 89 -5.93 11.10 -6.52
C ASN A 89 -5.70 10.32 -5.24
N ARG A 90 -6.07 10.91 -4.11
CA ARG A 90 -6.21 10.20 -2.84
C ARG A 90 -7.43 9.28 -2.88
N LEU A 91 -7.42 8.21 -2.08
CA LEU A 91 -8.63 7.42 -1.87
C LEU A 91 -9.72 8.30 -1.28
N GLN A 92 -10.92 8.18 -1.81
CA GLN A 92 -12.07 8.93 -1.34
C GLN A 92 -12.58 8.29 -0.04
N THR A 93 -12.74 9.10 1.00
CA THR A 93 -13.40 8.69 2.23
C THR A 93 -14.92 8.69 2.04
N ASP A 94 -15.54 7.51 2.13
CA ASP A 94 -16.99 7.36 2.10
C ASP A 94 -17.58 7.56 3.51
N GLN A 95 -16.95 6.96 4.53
CA GLN A 95 -17.34 7.12 5.93
C GLN A 95 -16.10 7.23 6.81
N HIS A 96 -16.23 8.02 7.88
CA HIS A 96 -15.20 8.16 8.91
C HIS A 96 -15.87 8.10 10.28
N GLN A 97 -15.41 7.19 11.12
CA GLN A 97 -15.91 6.98 12.47
C GLN A 97 -14.77 7.16 13.48
N ILE A 98 -15.07 7.78 14.61
CA ILE A 98 -14.12 8.01 15.69
C ILE A 98 -14.73 7.47 16.98
N SER A 99 -14.05 6.55 17.63
CA SER A 99 -14.44 6.00 18.94
C SER A 99 -13.98 6.88 20.09
N LYS A 100 -14.53 6.64 21.29
CA LYS A 100 -14.19 7.40 22.51
C LYS A 100 -12.72 7.27 22.93
N ASP A 101 -12.08 6.15 22.59
CA ASP A 101 -10.66 5.87 22.84
C ASP A 101 -9.72 6.49 21.79
N GLY A 102 -10.27 7.24 20.82
CA GLY A 102 -9.51 7.85 19.74
C GLY A 102 -9.25 6.93 18.54
N THR A 103 -9.71 5.67 18.58
CA THR A 103 -9.65 4.77 17.41
C THR A 103 -10.46 5.36 16.27
N GLN A 104 -9.88 5.39 15.07
CA GLN A 104 -10.52 5.92 13.86
C GLN A 104 -10.64 4.85 12.80
N LYS A 105 -11.82 4.74 12.21
CA LYS A 105 -12.10 3.82 11.11
C LYS A 105 -12.58 4.59 9.89
N TRP A 106 -11.91 4.37 8.78
CA TRP A 106 -12.32 4.88 7.47
C TRP A 106 -12.86 3.75 6.60
N LEU A 107 -13.94 4.03 5.91
CA LEU A 107 -14.41 3.28 4.77
C LEU A 107 -13.97 4.04 3.52
N PHE A 108 -12.98 3.53 2.81
CA PHE A 108 -12.49 4.14 1.58
C PHE A 108 -13.21 3.57 0.37
N LYS A 109 -13.61 4.45 -0.53
CA LYS A 109 -14.20 4.11 -1.82
C LYS A 109 -13.10 4.02 -2.86
N LEU A 110 -13.08 2.90 -3.58
CA LEU A 110 -12.19 2.63 -4.70
C LEU A 110 -12.81 3.15 -6.01
N THR A 111 -12.04 3.16 -7.08
CA THR A 111 -12.48 3.70 -8.38
C THR A 111 -13.53 2.83 -9.09
N ASP A 112 -13.65 1.56 -8.69
CA ASP A 112 -14.68 0.62 -9.14
C ASP A 112 -15.88 0.57 -8.18
N ASP A 113 -16.07 1.62 -7.38
CA ASP A 113 -17.13 1.76 -6.37
C ASP A 113 -17.09 0.73 -5.23
N LYS A 114 -16.08 -0.14 -5.20
CA LYS A 114 -15.87 -1.05 -4.08
C LYS A 114 -15.34 -0.29 -2.88
N LYS A 115 -15.53 -0.87 -1.70
CA LYS A 115 -15.15 -0.24 -0.44
C LYS A 115 -14.24 -1.13 0.37
N ILE A 116 -13.30 -0.51 1.06
CA ILE A 116 -12.36 -1.17 1.96
C ILE A 116 -12.25 -0.42 3.27
N GLU A 117 -11.97 -1.15 4.34
CA GLU A 117 -11.80 -0.56 5.67
C GLU A 117 -10.32 -0.38 6.02
N THR A 118 -10.05 0.70 6.75
CA THR A 118 -8.75 1.00 7.35
C THR A 118 -9.00 1.52 8.74
N VAL A 119 -8.21 1.06 9.73
CA VAL A 119 -8.40 1.42 11.13
C VAL A 119 -7.11 1.94 11.72
N PHE A 120 -7.17 3.09 12.38
CA PHE A 120 -6.09 3.64 13.19
C PHE A 120 -6.39 3.44 14.66
N ILE A 121 -5.47 2.83 15.38
CA ILE A 121 -5.57 2.55 16.82
C ILE A 121 -4.45 3.33 17.52
N PRO A 122 -4.78 4.45 18.21
CA PRO A 122 -3.81 5.19 19.00
C PRO A 122 -3.56 4.49 20.34
N GLU A 123 -2.30 4.46 20.75
CA GLU A 123 -1.86 4.07 22.09
C GLU A 123 -0.92 5.14 22.64
N SER A 124 -0.50 5.04 23.91
CA SER A 124 0.32 6.06 24.56
C SER A 124 1.63 6.39 23.83
N ASP A 125 2.28 5.38 23.29
CA ASP A 125 3.61 5.47 22.66
C ASP A 125 3.63 4.92 21.22
N ARG A 126 2.47 4.50 20.73
CA ARG A 126 2.33 3.83 19.44
C ARG A 126 1.00 4.19 18.77
N GLY A 127 1.04 4.39 17.45
CA GLY A 127 -0.17 4.46 16.62
C GLY A 127 -0.10 3.39 15.54
N THR A 128 -1.03 2.44 15.58
CA THR A 128 -1.08 1.31 14.66
C THR A 128 -2.13 1.54 13.58
N LEU A 129 -1.74 1.50 12.32
CA LEU A 129 -2.66 1.53 11.19
C LEU A 129 -2.86 0.12 10.63
N CYS A 130 -4.09 -0.35 10.73
CA CYS A 130 -4.54 -1.63 10.16
C CYS A 130 -5.07 -1.40 8.75
N ILE A 131 -4.47 -2.05 7.76
CA ILE A 131 -4.79 -1.86 6.34
C ILE A 131 -5.27 -3.15 5.68
N SER A 132 -6.12 -2.98 4.65
CA SER A 132 -6.69 -4.06 3.86
C SER A 132 -5.80 -4.45 2.69
N SER A 133 -5.86 -5.71 2.27
CA SER A 133 -5.12 -6.27 1.14
C SER A 133 -6.00 -6.78 -0.01
N GLN A 134 -7.30 -6.99 0.25
CA GLN A 134 -8.28 -7.49 -0.74
C GLN A 134 -9.61 -6.76 -0.57
N VAL A 135 -10.45 -6.78 -1.59
CA VAL A 135 -11.88 -6.46 -1.52
C VAL A 135 -12.62 -7.77 -1.25
N GLY A 136 -13.17 -7.91 -0.04
CA GLY A 136 -13.64 -9.21 0.46
C GLY A 136 -12.46 -10.06 0.96
N CYS A 137 -12.62 -11.36 1.04
CA CYS A 137 -11.57 -12.28 1.46
C CYS A 137 -11.58 -13.58 0.66
N THR A 138 -10.39 -14.12 0.39
CA THR A 138 -10.22 -15.46 -0.22
C THR A 138 -10.60 -16.58 0.75
N LEU A 139 -10.59 -16.30 2.05
CA LEU A 139 -10.87 -17.26 3.12
C LEU A 139 -12.25 -17.00 3.71
N SER A 140 -12.95 -18.07 4.06
CA SER A 140 -14.28 -18.03 4.70
C SER A 140 -14.18 -18.43 6.18
N CYS A 141 -13.30 -17.75 6.95
CA CYS A 141 -13.15 -18.01 8.37
C CYS A 141 -14.45 -17.71 9.12
N SER A 142 -14.96 -18.66 9.91
CA SER A 142 -16.28 -18.61 10.54
C SER A 142 -16.45 -17.48 11.56
N PHE A 143 -15.37 -17.04 12.19
CA PHE A 143 -15.35 -15.95 13.18
C PHE A 143 -15.13 -14.55 12.57
N CYS A 144 -14.82 -14.45 11.27
CA CYS A 144 -14.43 -13.20 10.63
C CYS A 144 -15.56 -12.62 9.79
N HIS A 145 -15.95 -11.36 10.06
CA HIS A 145 -16.98 -10.71 9.26
C HIS A 145 -16.56 -10.59 7.77
N THR A 146 -15.31 -10.25 7.49
CA THR A 146 -14.80 -10.23 6.10
C THR A 146 -14.82 -11.61 5.46
N GLY A 147 -14.75 -12.69 6.26
CA GLY A 147 -14.89 -14.07 5.78
C GLY A 147 -16.29 -14.41 5.22
N THR A 148 -17.31 -13.61 5.55
CA THR A 148 -18.65 -13.71 4.95
C THR A 148 -18.78 -12.99 3.61
N MET A 149 -17.77 -12.16 3.26
CA MET A 149 -17.73 -11.40 2.02
C MET A 149 -16.89 -12.17 1.00
N PRO A 150 -17.47 -12.64 -0.11
CA PRO A 150 -16.69 -13.32 -1.14
C PRO A 150 -15.60 -12.40 -1.68
N LEU A 151 -14.46 -12.98 -2.07
CA LEU A 151 -13.41 -12.24 -2.73
C LEU A 151 -13.93 -11.64 -4.03
N VAL A 152 -13.82 -10.33 -4.15
CA VAL A 152 -14.09 -9.61 -5.40
C VAL A 152 -12.80 -9.50 -6.22
N ARG A 153 -11.74 -8.98 -5.61
CA ARG A 153 -10.39 -8.87 -6.20
C ARG A 153 -9.31 -8.54 -5.19
N ASN A 154 -8.10 -8.73 -5.59
CA ASN A 154 -6.94 -8.21 -4.89
C ASN A 154 -6.87 -6.68 -4.99
N LEU A 155 -6.32 -6.03 -3.97
CA LEU A 155 -5.94 -4.62 -4.04
C LEU A 155 -4.61 -4.49 -4.77
N SER A 156 -4.47 -3.45 -5.59
CA SER A 156 -3.19 -3.05 -6.13
C SER A 156 -2.31 -2.43 -5.02
N SER A 157 -1.00 -2.41 -5.24
CA SER A 157 -0.07 -1.76 -4.31
C SER A 157 -0.40 -0.29 -4.07
N ASN A 158 -0.97 0.36 -5.06
CA ASN A 158 -1.46 1.74 -4.98
C ASN A 158 -2.63 1.90 -4.02
N GLU A 159 -3.60 1.00 -4.10
CA GLU A 159 -4.76 1.02 -3.21
C GLU A 159 -4.33 0.69 -1.78
N ILE A 160 -3.34 -0.19 -1.63
CA ILE A 160 -2.75 -0.51 -0.33
C ILE A 160 -2.04 0.71 0.27
N ILE A 161 -1.15 1.36 -0.49
CA ILE A 161 -0.45 2.58 -0.05
C ILE A 161 -1.42 3.76 0.06
N GLY A 162 -2.41 3.84 -0.81
CA GLY A 162 -3.45 4.87 -0.80
C GLY A 162 -4.19 4.95 0.54
N GLN A 163 -4.45 3.82 1.21
CA GLN A 163 -5.03 3.78 2.54
C GLN A 163 -4.16 4.54 3.56
N ILE A 164 -2.84 4.31 3.49
CA ILE A 164 -1.89 4.94 4.41
C ILE A 164 -1.82 6.44 4.16
N LEU A 165 -1.71 6.85 2.89
CA LEU A 165 -1.64 8.27 2.53
C LEU A 165 -2.93 9.01 2.91
N ALA A 166 -4.10 8.40 2.69
CA ALA A 166 -5.39 9.00 3.08
C ALA A 166 -5.54 9.11 4.60
N ALA A 167 -5.11 8.08 5.35
CA ALA A 167 -5.08 8.14 6.81
C ALA A 167 -4.11 9.21 7.34
N LYS A 168 -2.90 9.33 6.74
CA LYS A 168 -1.94 10.39 7.08
C LYS A 168 -2.51 11.78 6.83
N ASP A 169 -3.24 11.97 5.73
CA ASP A 169 -3.91 13.23 5.42
C ASP A 169 -4.98 13.57 6.48
N SER A 170 -5.80 12.59 6.85
CA SER A 170 -6.87 12.75 7.84
C SER A 170 -6.33 13.05 9.25
N LEU A 171 -5.22 12.42 9.61
CA LEU A 171 -4.54 12.59 10.90
C LEU A 171 -3.58 13.80 10.92
N LEU A 172 -3.32 14.45 9.80
CA LEU A 172 -2.27 15.45 9.63
C LEU A 172 -0.88 14.91 10.06
N ASP A 173 -0.55 13.68 9.60
CA ASP A 173 0.62 12.91 10.05
C ASP A 173 1.78 12.97 9.04
N TRP A 174 2.14 14.18 8.60
CA TRP A 174 3.25 14.39 7.66
C TRP A 174 4.56 14.81 8.32
N ASP A 175 4.56 15.07 9.63
CA ASP A 175 5.81 15.30 10.37
C ASP A 175 6.51 13.95 10.63
N MET A 176 7.62 13.73 9.93
CA MET A 176 8.41 12.51 10.04
C MET A 176 9.06 12.31 11.42
N LYS A 177 9.22 13.38 12.22
CA LYS A 177 9.81 13.32 13.56
C LYS A 177 8.77 12.95 14.63
N ASN A 178 7.52 13.39 14.44
CA ASN A 178 6.43 13.21 15.39
C ASN A 178 5.28 12.41 14.76
N ARG A 179 5.59 11.25 14.20
CA ARG A 179 4.61 10.40 13.53
C ARG A 179 3.52 9.90 14.47
N LYS A 180 2.27 10.08 14.08
CA LYS A 180 1.11 9.44 14.72
C LYS A 180 1.01 7.98 14.32
N ILE A 181 1.16 7.69 13.02
CA ILE A 181 1.18 6.31 12.51
C ILE A 181 2.61 5.78 12.60
N THR A 182 2.89 5.00 13.64
CA THR A 182 4.21 4.43 13.89
C THR A 182 4.35 3.00 13.40
N ASN A 183 3.24 2.26 13.33
CA ASN A 183 3.18 0.86 12.94
C ASN A 183 2.14 0.63 11.85
N ILE A 184 2.45 -0.25 10.91
CA ILE A 184 1.54 -0.70 9.85
C ILE A 184 1.30 -2.20 10.03
N VAL A 185 0.03 -2.61 10.04
CA VAL A 185 -0.32 -4.02 10.14
C VAL A 185 -1.28 -4.41 9.00
N PHE A 186 -0.96 -5.49 8.31
CA PHE A 186 -1.81 -6.08 7.27
C PHE A 186 -2.81 -7.04 7.93
N MET A 187 -3.78 -6.46 8.67
CA MET A 187 -4.80 -7.19 9.45
C MET A 187 -6.22 -6.72 9.16
N GLY A 188 -6.41 -5.96 8.08
CA GLY A 188 -7.72 -5.53 7.59
C GLY A 188 -8.40 -6.61 6.73
N MET A 189 -9.09 -6.18 5.69
CA MET A 189 -9.80 -7.11 4.80
C MET A 189 -8.84 -7.91 3.93
N GLY A 190 -9.07 -9.25 3.84
CA GLY A 190 -8.37 -10.16 2.96
C GLY A 190 -7.21 -10.93 3.60
N GLU A 191 -6.72 -11.94 2.86
CA GLU A 191 -5.49 -12.68 3.20
C GLU A 191 -4.31 -12.11 2.41
N PRO A 192 -3.36 -11.43 3.06
CA PRO A 192 -2.28 -10.72 2.35
C PRO A 192 -1.42 -11.64 1.48
N LEU A 193 -1.21 -12.89 1.90
CA LEU A 193 -0.36 -13.81 1.14
C LEU A 193 -1.01 -14.33 -0.15
N TYR A 194 -2.33 -14.24 -0.29
CA TYR A 194 -2.99 -14.47 -1.59
C TYR A 194 -2.91 -13.24 -2.52
N ASN A 195 -2.48 -12.10 -1.98
CA ASN A 195 -2.13 -10.90 -2.76
C ASN A 195 -0.64 -10.58 -2.69
N TYR A 196 0.20 -11.60 -2.63
CA TYR A 196 1.62 -11.50 -2.29
C TYR A 196 2.39 -10.48 -3.11
N GLN A 197 2.18 -10.43 -4.43
CA GLN A 197 2.93 -9.55 -5.32
C GLN A 197 2.67 -8.07 -4.99
N GLU A 198 1.41 -7.66 -4.87
CA GLU A 198 1.04 -6.27 -4.62
C GLU A 198 1.38 -5.86 -3.17
N VAL A 199 1.19 -6.76 -2.21
CA VAL A 199 1.61 -6.56 -0.82
C VAL A 199 3.12 -6.37 -0.71
N THR A 200 3.91 -7.20 -1.40
CA THR A 200 5.38 -7.07 -1.44
C THR A 200 5.80 -5.70 -2.00
N LYS A 201 5.17 -5.24 -3.09
CA LYS A 201 5.44 -3.93 -3.67
C LYS A 201 5.10 -2.80 -2.69
N ALA A 202 3.94 -2.87 -2.05
CA ALA A 202 3.52 -1.89 -1.05
C ALA A 202 4.50 -1.84 0.14
N ILE A 203 4.94 -2.99 0.65
CA ILE A 203 5.92 -3.05 1.74
C ILE A 203 7.26 -2.43 1.32
N LYS A 204 7.73 -2.68 0.09
CA LYS A 204 8.96 -2.04 -0.43
C LYS A 204 8.84 -0.52 -0.48
N ILE A 205 7.67 0.03 -0.85
CA ILE A 205 7.41 1.47 -0.81
C ILE A 205 7.42 1.99 0.64
N LEU A 206 6.86 1.26 1.59
CA LEU A 206 6.88 1.61 3.01
C LEU A 206 8.31 1.67 3.58
N LEU A 207 9.17 0.76 3.16
CA LEU A 207 10.56 0.64 3.60
C LEU A 207 11.51 1.62 2.93
N ASP A 208 11.10 2.30 1.87
CA ASP A 208 11.95 3.20 1.09
C ASP A 208 12.44 4.37 1.95
N ASN A 209 13.77 4.52 2.05
CA ASN A 209 14.42 5.54 2.88
C ASN A 209 14.25 6.97 2.36
N GLU A 210 14.01 7.14 1.06
CA GLU A 210 13.75 8.45 0.43
C GLU A 210 12.24 8.78 0.40
N GLY A 211 11.39 7.85 0.89
CA GLY A 211 9.92 7.95 0.90
C GLY A 211 9.33 7.87 2.31
N LEU A 212 8.43 6.90 2.53
CA LEU A 212 7.70 6.74 3.79
C LEU A 212 8.59 6.30 4.96
N CYS A 213 9.70 5.63 4.69
CA CYS A 213 10.78 5.33 5.64
C CYS A 213 10.30 4.65 6.94
N TYR A 214 9.44 3.63 6.84
CA TYR A 214 9.13 2.77 7.98
C TYR A 214 10.23 1.75 8.20
N SER A 215 10.54 1.41 9.44
CA SER A 215 11.44 0.31 9.72
C SER A 215 10.73 -1.04 9.57
N ARG A 216 11.48 -2.09 9.21
CA ARG A 216 10.93 -3.46 9.04
C ARG A 216 10.19 -3.96 10.26
N ARG A 217 10.67 -3.65 11.48
CA ARG A 217 10.06 -4.01 12.76
C ARG A 217 8.72 -3.32 13.03
N LYS A 218 8.41 -2.25 12.30
CA LYS A 218 7.18 -1.48 12.41
C LYS A 218 6.12 -1.89 11.38
N ILE A 219 6.43 -2.89 10.56
CA ILE A 219 5.51 -3.47 9.59
C ILE A 219 5.26 -4.92 9.99
N THR A 220 3.99 -5.28 10.20
CA THR A 220 3.58 -6.65 10.51
C THR A 220 2.65 -7.16 9.42
N LEU A 221 3.02 -8.28 8.82
CA LEU A 221 2.17 -9.03 7.91
C LEU A 221 1.51 -10.16 8.66
N SER A 222 0.17 -10.18 8.68
CA SER A 222 -0.60 -11.28 9.28
C SER A 222 -1.05 -12.25 8.20
N THR A 223 -1.10 -13.53 8.54
CA THR A 223 -1.62 -14.57 7.64
C THR A 223 -2.31 -15.68 8.42
N SER A 224 -3.30 -16.27 7.78
CA SER A 224 -3.94 -17.49 8.29
C SER A 224 -3.12 -18.75 8.02
N GLY A 225 -1.97 -18.64 7.32
CA GLY A 225 -1.04 -19.76 7.16
C GLY A 225 -0.85 -20.26 5.73
N VAL A 226 -0.66 -19.35 4.75
CA VAL A 226 -0.29 -19.72 3.37
C VAL A 226 1.19 -20.16 3.36
N VAL A 227 1.47 -21.40 3.83
CA VAL A 227 2.81 -21.91 4.12
C VAL A 227 3.80 -21.76 2.96
N PRO A 228 3.47 -22.09 1.69
CA PRO A 228 4.43 -21.96 0.59
C PRO A 228 4.96 -20.54 0.39
N ILE A 229 4.16 -19.53 0.77
CA ILE A 229 4.53 -18.12 0.62
C ILE A 229 5.29 -17.59 1.84
N ILE A 230 4.99 -18.11 3.04
CA ILE A 230 5.67 -17.71 4.29
C ILE A 230 7.19 -17.88 4.16
N GLN A 231 7.65 -18.96 3.54
CA GLN A 231 9.07 -19.21 3.35
C GLN A 231 9.77 -18.14 2.50
N LYS A 232 9.07 -17.54 1.54
CA LYS A 232 9.61 -16.47 0.68
C LYS A 232 9.74 -15.14 1.43
N LEU A 233 8.84 -14.85 2.37
CA LEU A 233 8.82 -13.60 3.11
C LEU A 233 10.14 -13.28 3.80
N LYS A 234 10.74 -14.26 4.46
CA LYS A 234 12.01 -14.10 5.19
C LYS A 234 13.12 -13.55 4.30
N TYR A 235 13.21 -14.03 3.07
CA TYR A 235 14.29 -13.66 2.15
C TYR A 235 13.99 -12.36 1.37
N GLU A 236 12.72 -12.06 1.15
CA GLU A 236 12.34 -10.93 0.29
C GLU A 236 12.06 -9.64 1.06
N LEU A 237 11.48 -9.71 2.26
CA LEU A 237 10.96 -8.54 2.96
C LEU A 237 11.53 -8.34 4.37
N ASP A 238 11.77 -9.41 5.12
CA ASP A 238 12.29 -9.41 6.49
C ASP A 238 11.47 -8.48 7.42
N VAL A 239 10.14 -8.50 7.29
CA VAL A 239 9.20 -7.79 8.16
C VAL A 239 8.66 -8.72 9.24
N SER A 240 7.98 -8.17 10.27
CA SER A 240 7.35 -8.98 11.31
C SER A 240 6.22 -9.81 10.72
N LEU A 241 6.15 -11.08 11.13
CA LEU A 241 5.10 -12.02 10.74
C LEU A 241 4.21 -12.34 11.94
N ALA A 242 2.89 -12.26 11.75
CA ALA A 242 1.89 -12.74 12.69
C ALA A 242 1.10 -13.90 12.08
N ILE A 243 0.92 -14.96 12.85
CA ILE A 243 0.13 -16.13 12.43
C ILE A 243 -1.20 -16.12 13.16
N SER A 244 -2.30 -16.14 12.42
CA SER A 244 -3.66 -16.29 12.95
C SER A 244 -3.89 -17.76 13.33
N LEU A 245 -3.55 -18.12 14.56
CA LEU A 245 -3.59 -19.53 15.02
C LEU A 245 -5.03 -20.02 15.25
N HIS A 246 -5.81 -19.30 16.04
CA HIS A 246 -7.22 -19.50 16.39
C HIS A 246 -7.60 -20.82 17.09
N ALA A 247 -6.89 -21.91 16.83
CA ALA A 247 -7.04 -23.19 17.53
C ALA A 247 -5.70 -23.90 17.61
N VAL A 248 -5.54 -24.75 18.64
CA VAL A 248 -4.31 -25.52 18.89
C VAL A 248 -4.39 -26.97 18.38
N THR A 249 -5.57 -27.40 17.96
CA THR A 249 -5.80 -28.71 17.33
C THR A 249 -6.20 -28.56 15.88
N ASP A 250 -5.90 -29.56 15.07
CA ASP A 250 -6.27 -29.58 13.64
C ASP A 250 -7.80 -29.58 13.46
N GLU A 251 -8.54 -30.31 14.30
CA GLU A 251 -10.00 -30.37 14.25
C GLU A 251 -10.61 -28.98 14.46
N GLY A 252 -10.23 -28.30 15.54
CA GLY A 252 -10.73 -26.96 15.85
C GLY A 252 -10.29 -25.95 14.79
N ARG A 253 -9.06 -26.05 14.29
CA ARG A 253 -8.57 -25.15 13.25
C ARG A 253 -9.25 -25.38 11.90
N ASN A 254 -9.56 -26.65 11.55
CA ASN A 254 -10.30 -27.01 10.35
C ASN A 254 -11.73 -26.44 10.34
N GLU A 255 -12.33 -26.26 11.50
CA GLU A 255 -13.65 -25.64 11.65
C GLU A 255 -13.58 -24.12 11.51
N LEU A 256 -12.60 -23.48 12.17
CA LEU A 256 -12.49 -22.03 12.25
C LEU A 256 -11.79 -21.41 11.04
N VAL A 257 -10.78 -22.05 10.51
CA VAL A 257 -9.88 -21.51 9.46
C VAL A 257 -9.76 -22.51 8.30
N PRO A 258 -10.58 -22.39 7.26
CA PRO A 258 -10.69 -23.39 6.19
C PRO A 258 -9.41 -23.69 5.42
N ILE A 259 -8.42 -22.78 5.44
CA ILE A 259 -7.11 -23.02 4.81
C ILE A 259 -6.35 -24.21 5.42
N ASN A 260 -6.67 -24.60 6.65
CA ASN A 260 -6.02 -25.72 7.32
C ASN A 260 -6.32 -27.07 6.65
N LYS A 261 -7.36 -27.15 5.82
CA LYS A 261 -7.75 -28.34 5.05
C LYS A 261 -7.03 -28.44 3.69
N LYS A 262 -6.23 -27.46 3.34
CA LYS A 262 -5.49 -27.37 2.08
C LYS A 262 -3.99 -27.52 2.34
#